data_b9960b84bb2c06495db43bb20932afc1
#
_entry.id   b9960b84bb2c06495db43bb20932afc1
#
_cell.length_a   1.000
_cell.length_b   1.000
_cell.length_c   1.000
_cell.angle_alpha   90.00
_cell.angle_beta   90.00
_cell.angle_gamma   90.00
#
_symmetry.space_group_name_H-M   'P 1'
#
loop_
_entity.id
_entity.type
_entity.pdbx_description
1 polymer ?
#
loop_
_entity_poly.entity_id
_entity_poly.type
_entity_poly.pdbx_seq_one_letter_code
_entity_poly.pdbx_strand_id
1 'polypeptide(L)'
;MVNEYTEYEVQRALHYVCSANNPKDALERFQEEIELLDDWRIMYAAAESGGPFSLERKQFSKKGFVSAMLRGKSVWILDKAFALSRTQVKYILGGSLFLDSNAASYIRKLSYAERISPELDAVRADLHRTFSVDDLARLNSYIYLCEAQKKWSPETRQFCKETIAAVHALSLDNSPLSEGWGDRYRGLYQEQAEAFAEDWIEGFSRSLEGGLGVALAQQAAAAECMILRAKILESSVKASPEAKMEALLNFMHDELQIFMLRELIVCADILFHTKKTTLSKKLNSVLDKEDPLRIINNCAWDLYMLRIMESLSNPKDLKGVDFCLDRLITFDQDLADVICLTELRAVAVHLGSHRAYPFFNNELTGWLAGLIGHKRMVVFSESLQEEAFNKRADQRSLDNVQRILAEDRRRLLQLAKR
;
A
#
# COMPACT_ATOMS: atom_id res chain seq x y z
N MET A 1 -16.32 0.22 -33.20
CA MET A 1 -17.04 1.29 -32.48
C MET A 1 -16.31 1.41 -31.15
N VAL A 2 -15.57 2.50 -30.96
CA VAL A 2 -14.97 2.80 -29.63
C VAL A 2 -16.14 3.25 -28.78
N ASN A 3 -16.53 2.46 -27.79
CA ASN A 3 -17.50 2.88 -26.80
C ASN A 3 -16.85 4.01 -25.99
N GLU A 4 -17.29 5.22 -26.21
CA GLU A 4 -16.85 6.40 -25.48
C GLU A 4 -17.57 6.46 -24.11
N TYR A 5 -17.29 5.47 -23.25
CA TYR A 5 -17.71 5.57 -21.85
C TYR A 5 -16.79 6.54 -21.11
N THR A 6 -17.37 7.37 -20.26
CA THR A 6 -16.60 8.29 -19.42
C THR A 6 -15.85 7.53 -18.32
N GLU A 7 -14.72 8.08 -17.83
CA GLU A 7 -14.00 7.51 -16.70
C GLU A 7 -14.89 7.38 -15.45
N TYR A 8 -15.82 8.31 -15.29
CA TYR A 8 -16.80 8.30 -14.20
C TYR A 8 -17.76 7.10 -14.28
N GLU A 9 -18.32 6.81 -15.46
CA GLU A 9 -19.23 5.67 -15.67
C GLU A 9 -18.52 4.35 -15.34
N VAL A 10 -17.28 4.18 -15.80
CA VAL A 10 -16.46 3.01 -15.48
C VAL A 10 -16.20 2.90 -14.00
N GLN A 11 -15.81 3.99 -13.31
CA GLN A 11 -15.59 3.96 -11.86
C GLN A 11 -16.85 3.66 -11.08
N ARG A 12 -18.01 4.15 -11.53
CA ARG A 12 -19.32 3.82 -10.95
C ARG A 12 -19.62 2.32 -11.08
N ALA A 13 -19.43 1.74 -12.26
CA ALA A 13 -19.64 0.32 -12.51
C ALA A 13 -18.69 -0.55 -11.66
N LEU A 14 -17.41 -0.18 -11.58
CA LEU A 14 -16.45 -0.85 -10.71
C LEU A 14 -16.87 -0.78 -9.23
N HIS A 15 -17.31 0.40 -8.77
CA HIS A 15 -17.80 0.55 -7.41
C HIS A 15 -19.04 -0.30 -7.14
N TYR A 16 -19.96 -0.39 -8.09
CA TYR A 16 -21.16 -1.22 -7.99
C TYR A 16 -20.80 -2.70 -7.81
N VAL A 17 -19.90 -3.22 -8.63
CA VAL A 17 -19.43 -4.60 -8.54
C VAL A 17 -18.66 -4.84 -7.23
N CYS A 18 -17.68 -3.98 -6.93
CA CYS A 18 -16.82 -4.14 -5.76
C CYS A 18 -17.55 -3.94 -4.42
N SER A 19 -18.71 -3.28 -4.41
CA SER A 19 -19.56 -3.12 -3.23
C SER A 19 -20.49 -4.30 -2.95
N ALA A 20 -20.51 -5.34 -3.79
CA ALA A 20 -21.30 -6.54 -3.61
C ALA A 20 -21.05 -7.21 -2.25
N ASN A 21 -22.01 -7.98 -1.74
CA ASN A 21 -21.92 -8.60 -0.41
C ASN A 21 -21.15 -9.92 -0.40
N ASN A 22 -21.12 -10.61 -1.53
CA ASN A 22 -20.47 -11.91 -1.69
C ASN A 22 -20.02 -12.09 -3.15
N PRO A 23 -19.20 -13.12 -3.46
CA PRO A 23 -18.69 -13.35 -4.81
C PRO A 23 -19.77 -13.59 -5.87
N LYS A 24 -20.88 -14.22 -5.50
CA LYS A 24 -21.99 -14.48 -6.44
C LYS A 24 -22.68 -13.19 -6.84
N ASP A 25 -23.02 -12.34 -5.87
CA ASP A 25 -23.58 -11.00 -6.10
C ASP A 25 -22.61 -10.14 -6.94
N ALA A 26 -21.30 -10.20 -6.65
CA ALA A 26 -20.29 -9.51 -7.42
C ALA A 26 -20.22 -9.97 -8.89
N LEU A 27 -20.36 -11.28 -9.13
CA LEU A 27 -20.38 -11.83 -10.48
C LEU A 27 -21.66 -11.41 -11.24
N GLU A 28 -22.83 -11.46 -10.60
CA GLU A 28 -24.09 -11.00 -11.19
C GLU A 28 -24.02 -9.54 -11.61
N ARG A 29 -23.52 -8.68 -10.73
CA ARG A 29 -23.29 -7.24 -11.02
C ARG A 29 -22.25 -7.02 -12.12
N PHE A 30 -21.19 -7.81 -12.16
CA PHE A 30 -20.20 -7.74 -13.24
C PHE A 30 -20.83 -8.12 -14.58
N GLN A 31 -21.71 -9.11 -14.62
CA GLN A 31 -22.45 -9.50 -15.83
C GLN A 31 -23.40 -8.40 -16.31
N GLU A 32 -24.02 -7.65 -15.39
CA GLU A 32 -24.87 -6.49 -15.73
C GLU A 32 -24.07 -5.35 -16.37
N GLU A 33 -22.82 -5.14 -15.93
CA GLU A 33 -21.94 -4.04 -16.39
C GLU A 33 -20.85 -4.51 -17.37
N ILE A 34 -21.01 -5.68 -17.99
CA ILE A 34 -19.96 -6.36 -18.76
C ILE A 34 -19.45 -5.58 -19.96
N GLU A 35 -20.29 -4.72 -20.57
CA GLU A 35 -19.90 -3.88 -21.70
C GLU A 35 -18.97 -2.73 -21.27
N LEU A 36 -19.16 -2.21 -20.04
CA LEU A 36 -18.33 -1.18 -19.45
C LEU A 36 -17.02 -1.75 -18.87
N LEU A 37 -17.04 -3.02 -18.47
CA LEU A 37 -15.96 -3.67 -17.73
C LEU A 37 -15.23 -4.74 -18.54
N ASP A 38 -15.36 -4.77 -19.86
CA ASP A 38 -14.81 -5.85 -20.67
C ASP A 38 -13.27 -5.93 -20.67
N ASP A 39 -12.59 -4.81 -20.45
CA ASP A 39 -11.14 -4.68 -20.31
C ASP A 39 -10.68 -4.63 -18.82
N TRP A 40 -11.57 -5.02 -17.89
CA TRP A 40 -11.26 -4.99 -16.47
C TRP A 40 -11.20 -6.39 -15.87
N ARG A 41 -10.30 -6.55 -14.94
CA ARG A 41 -10.21 -7.72 -14.07
C ARG A 41 -10.28 -7.28 -12.62
N ILE A 42 -11.13 -7.94 -11.84
CA ILE A 42 -11.36 -7.61 -10.44
C ILE A 42 -10.91 -8.78 -9.57
N MET A 43 -9.96 -8.54 -8.66
CA MET A 43 -9.64 -9.43 -7.55
C MET A 43 -10.60 -9.09 -6.41
N TYR A 44 -11.58 -9.97 -6.17
CA TYR A 44 -12.61 -9.78 -5.16
C TYR A 44 -12.34 -10.68 -3.94
N ALA A 45 -12.16 -10.09 -2.77
CA ALA A 45 -11.91 -10.80 -1.51
C ALA A 45 -13.22 -11.26 -0.88
N ALA A 46 -13.30 -12.55 -0.54
CA ALA A 46 -14.45 -13.16 0.10
C ALA A 46 -14.18 -13.54 1.55
N ALA A 47 -15.20 -13.39 2.40
CA ALA A 47 -15.13 -13.79 3.82
C ALA A 47 -15.09 -15.30 4.00
N GLU A 48 -15.67 -16.04 3.03
CA GLU A 48 -15.74 -17.49 3.04
C GLU A 48 -14.44 -18.12 2.52
N SER A 49 -14.12 -19.30 3.03
CA SER A 49 -13.13 -20.21 2.45
C SER A 49 -13.74 -20.88 1.22
N GLY A 50 -12.93 -21.28 0.25
CA GLY A 50 -13.38 -22.04 -0.91
C GLY A 50 -13.34 -21.29 -2.23
N GLY A 51 -12.86 -20.06 -2.24
CA GLY A 51 -12.45 -19.38 -3.47
C GLY A 51 -11.19 -20.01 -4.07
N PRO A 52 -10.89 -19.70 -5.34
CA PRO A 52 -9.75 -20.31 -6.05
C PRO A 52 -8.39 -20.03 -5.42
N PHE A 53 -8.26 -18.93 -4.66
CA PHE A 53 -7.01 -18.55 -4.02
C PHE A 53 -7.23 -18.24 -2.54
N SER A 54 -6.38 -18.82 -1.68
CA SER A 54 -6.43 -18.60 -0.23
C SER A 54 -5.71 -17.28 0.12
N LEU A 55 -6.34 -16.50 0.98
CA LEU A 55 -5.72 -15.33 1.62
C LEU A 55 -5.20 -15.76 3.00
N GLU A 56 -3.90 -15.75 3.16
CA GLU A 56 -3.29 -15.95 4.46
C GLU A 56 -2.82 -14.62 5.04
N ARG A 57 -3.36 -14.34 6.22
CA ARG A 57 -2.94 -13.21 7.05
C ARG A 57 -2.40 -13.76 8.33
N LYS A 58 -1.12 -13.48 8.62
CA LYS A 58 -0.44 -14.10 9.76
C LYS A 58 0.33 -13.07 10.58
N GLN A 59 0.05 -13.09 11.89
CA GLN A 59 1.00 -12.65 12.90
C GLN A 59 1.96 -13.83 13.14
N PHE A 60 3.22 -13.73 12.77
CA PHE A 60 4.15 -14.86 12.83
C PHE A 60 5.24 -14.70 13.89
N SER A 61 5.32 -13.54 14.53
CA SER A 61 6.18 -13.29 15.69
C SER A 61 5.53 -12.24 16.60
N LYS A 62 6.23 -11.80 17.66
CA LYS A 62 5.73 -10.69 18.49
C LYS A 62 5.45 -9.40 17.70
N LYS A 63 6.18 -9.17 16.59
CA LYS A 63 6.08 -7.98 15.77
C LYS A 63 5.93 -8.29 14.27
N GLY A 64 6.22 -9.53 13.86
CA GLY A 64 6.18 -9.91 12.44
C GLY A 64 4.76 -10.15 11.96
N PHE A 65 4.39 -9.51 10.86
CA PHE A 65 3.07 -9.57 10.25
C PHE A 65 3.20 -9.73 8.74
N VAL A 66 2.34 -10.55 8.13
CA VAL A 66 2.24 -10.69 6.67
C VAL A 66 0.80 -10.58 6.21
N SER A 67 0.57 -9.82 5.14
CA SER A 67 -0.77 -9.59 4.58
C SER A 67 -0.72 -9.29 3.08
N ALA A 68 -1.74 -9.75 2.36
CA ALA A 68 -2.05 -9.35 0.99
C ALA A 68 -2.89 -8.06 0.91
N MET A 69 -3.09 -7.35 2.00
CA MET A 69 -3.94 -6.16 2.16
C MET A 69 -5.44 -6.39 1.87
N LEU A 70 -5.81 -7.51 1.29
CA LEU A 70 -7.19 -7.89 1.02
C LEU A 70 -7.84 -8.49 2.27
N ARG A 71 -9.10 -8.12 2.52
CA ARG A 71 -9.89 -8.67 3.64
C ARG A 71 -10.56 -9.97 3.23
N GLY A 72 -10.45 -10.99 4.07
CA GLY A 72 -11.20 -12.23 3.85
C GLY A 72 -10.32 -13.47 3.95
N LYS A 73 -10.83 -14.59 3.44
CA LYS A 73 -10.16 -15.89 3.45
C LYS A 73 -9.79 -16.40 2.06
N SER A 74 -10.43 -15.85 1.04
CA SER A 74 -10.19 -16.26 -0.35
C SER A 74 -10.35 -15.09 -1.32
N VAL A 75 -9.76 -15.23 -2.51
CA VAL A 75 -9.90 -14.28 -3.63
C VAL A 75 -10.59 -14.96 -4.78
N TRP A 76 -11.55 -14.26 -5.39
CA TRP A 76 -12.20 -14.58 -6.64
C TRP A 76 -11.74 -13.62 -7.72
N ILE A 77 -11.63 -14.12 -8.93
CA ILE A 77 -11.32 -13.30 -10.09
C ILE A 77 -12.58 -13.13 -10.91
N LEU A 78 -12.92 -11.87 -11.18
CA LEU A 78 -14.04 -11.49 -12.02
C LEU A 78 -13.48 -10.78 -13.24
N ASP A 79 -13.72 -11.31 -14.43
CA ASP A 79 -13.45 -10.70 -15.71
C ASP A 79 -14.44 -11.23 -16.74
N LYS A 80 -14.40 -10.68 -17.96
CA LYS A 80 -15.28 -11.08 -19.06
C LYS A 80 -15.18 -12.57 -19.38
N ALA A 81 -13.97 -13.14 -19.34
CA ALA A 81 -13.78 -14.55 -19.61
C ALA A 81 -14.51 -15.43 -18.57
N PHE A 82 -14.38 -15.09 -17.30
CA PHE A 82 -15.07 -15.79 -16.21
C PHE A 82 -16.58 -15.56 -16.26
N ALA A 83 -17.03 -14.33 -16.48
CA ALA A 83 -18.44 -13.96 -16.46
C ALA A 83 -19.27 -14.61 -17.58
N LEU A 84 -18.65 -14.86 -18.74
CA LEU A 84 -19.30 -15.49 -19.90
C LEU A 84 -19.06 -17.01 -20.00
N SER A 85 -18.15 -17.54 -19.19
CA SER A 85 -17.77 -18.95 -19.29
C SER A 85 -18.86 -19.85 -18.72
N ARG A 86 -19.11 -20.97 -19.43
CA ARG A 86 -19.89 -22.12 -18.91
C ARG A 86 -18.98 -23.24 -18.41
N THR A 87 -17.66 -23.05 -18.43
CA THR A 87 -16.65 -24.03 -18.06
C THR A 87 -15.65 -23.41 -17.10
N GLN A 88 -14.76 -24.23 -16.54
CA GLN A 88 -13.70 -23.75 -15.67
C GLN A 88 -12.73 -22.84 -16.43
N VAL A 89 -12.52 -21.63 -15.94
CA VAL A 89 -11.48 -20.71 -16.40
C VAL A 89 -10.23 -20.95 -15.57
N LYS A 90 -9.07 -20.97 -16.21
CA LYS A 90 -7.76 -21.13 -15.56
C LYS A 90 -7.03 -19.79 -15.56
N TYR A 91 -6.50 -19.41 -14.40
CA TYR A 91 -5.65 -18.24 -14.23
C TYR A 91 -4.30 -18.64 -13.68
N ILE A 92 -3.25 -17.95 -14.15
CA ILE A 92 -1.90 -18.07 -13.61
C ILE A 92 -1.67 -16.94 -12.63
N LEU A 93 -1.52 -17.30 -11.35
CA LEU A 93 -1.24 -16.37 -10.28
C LEU A 93 0.26 -16.15 -10.13
N GLY A 94 0.69 -14.89 -10.25
CA GLY A 94 1.97 -14.40 -9.76
C GLY A 94 1.83 -13.78 -8.37
N GLY A 95 2.94 -13.31 -7.83
CA GLY A 95 2.98 -12.53 -6.61
C GLY A 95 4.35 -12.52 -5.98
N SER A 96 4.67 -11.39 -5.40
CA SER A 96 5.89 -11.15 -4.64
C SER A 96 5.57 -11.09 -3.14
N LEU A 97 6.57 -11.38 -2.34
CA LEU A 97 6.55 -11.19 -0.91
C LEU A 97 7.45 -9.97 -0.59
N PHE A 98 6.84 -8.79 -0.59
CA PHE A 98 7.55 -7.54 -0.39
C PHE A 98 8.02 -7.36 1.04
N LEU A 99 9.16 -6.70 1.19
CA LEU A 99 9.77 -6.37 2.46
C LEU A 99 9.61 -4.88 2.75
N ASP A 100 9.15 -4.52 3.96
CA ASP A 100 9.35 -3.18 4.49
C ASP A 100 10.81 -2.94 4.89
N SER A 101 11.16 -1.73 5.28
CA SER A 101 12.53 -1.37 5.69
C SER A 101 13.05 -2.18 6.88
N ASN A 102 12.18 -2.57 7.82
CA ASN A 102 12.55 -3.37 8.97
C ASN A 102 12.82 -4.82 8.57
N ALA A 103 11.93 -5.43 7.78
CA ALA A 103 12.09 -6.78 7.27
C ALA A 103 13.34 -6.89 6.38
N ALA A 104 13.56 -5.94 5.48
CA ALA A 104 14.74 -5.83 4.62
C ALA A 104 16.03 -5.79 5.46
N SER A 105 16.05 -4.98 6.52
CA SER A 105 17.19 -4.89 7.46
C SER A 105 17.46 -6.21 8.18
N TYR A 106 16.42 -6.96 8.58
CA TYR A 106 16.60 -8.27 9.19
C TYR A 106 17.20 -9.28 8.20
N ILE A 107 16.66 -9.39 6.98
CA ILE A 107 17.20 -10.30 5.94
C ILE A 107 18.68 -10.00 5.67
N ARG A 108 19.03 -8.72 5.49
CA ARG A 108 20.41 -8.30 5.30
C ARG A 108 21.31 -8.71 6.47
N LYS A 109 20.91 -8.39 7.71
CA LYS A 109 21.69 -8.73 8.92
C LYS A 109 21.87 -10.22 9.10
N LEU A 110 20.84 -11.03 8.80
CA LEU A 110 20.92 -12.50 8.87
C LEU A 110 21.95 -13.08 7.92
N SER A 111 22.22 -12.41 6.79
CA SER A 111 23.18 -12.84 5.77
C SER A 111 24.61 -12.33 6.03
N TYR A 112 24.75 -11.06 6.46
CA TYR A 112 26.05 -10.38 6.55
C TYR A 112 26.66 -10.31 7.97
N ALA A 113 25.87 -10.47 9.02
CA ALA A 113 26.40 -10.36 10.37
C ALA A 113 27.33 -11.54 10.69
N GLU A 114 28.54 -11.24 11.20
CA GLU A 114 29.49 -12.28 11.69
C GLU A 114 28.94 -13.01 12.92
N ARG A 115 28.19 -12.30 13.77
CA ARG A 115 27.53 -12.84 14.96
C ARG A 115 26.09 -12.43 14.97
N ILE A 116 25.22 -13.39 15.19
CA ILE A 116 23.77 -13.19 15.24
C ILE A 116 23.37 -13.08 16.72
N SER A 117 22.65 -11.99 17.09
CA SER A 117 22.09 -11.86 18.43
C SER A 117 20.94 -12.85 18.64
N PRO A 118 20.61 -13.21 19.89
CA PRO A 118 19.47 -14.08 20.17
C PRO A 118 18.15 -13.55 19.59
N GLU A 119 17.93 -12.23 19.59
CA GLU A 119 16.75 -11.62 19.01
C GLU A 119 16.71 -11.78 17.48
N LEU A 120 17.86 -11.62 16.83
CA LEU A 120 17.94 -11.77 15.36
C LEU A 120 17.79 -13.26 14.97
N ASP A 121 18.33 -14.19 15.76
CA ASP A 121 18.12 -15.63 15.53
C ASP A 121 16.67 -16.06 15.75
N ALA A 122 15.98 -15.47 16.73
CA ALA A 122 14.54 -15.69 16.89
C ALA A 122 13.74 -15.23 15.64
N VAL A 123 14.08 -14.07 15.06
CA VAL A 123 13.48 -13.60 13.80
C VAL A 123 13.78 -14.58 12.66
N ARG A 124 15.01 -15.07 12.54
CA ARG A 124 15.40 -16.09 11.56
C ARG A 124 14.53 -17.35 11.69
N ALA A 125 14.44 -17.88 12.90
CA ALA A 125 13.66 -19.08 13.18
C ALA A 125 12.15 -18.89 12.88
N ASP A 126 11.61 -17.70 13.20
CA ASP A 126 10.22 -17.36 12.92
C ASP A 126 9.96 -17.27 11.41
N LEU A 127 10.84 -16.63 10.64
CA LEU A 127 10.75 -16.57 9.18
C LEU A 127 10.85 -17.96 8.55
N HIS A 128 11.84 -18.75 8.94
CA HIS A 128 12.03 -20.10 8.42
C HIS A 128 10.85 -21.03 8.71
N ARG A 129 10.23 -20.93 9.88
CA ARG A 129 9.05 -21.73 10.26
C ARG A 129 7.78 -21.29 9.54
N THR A 130 7.65 -20.00 9.25
CA THR A 130 6.41 -19.40 8.74
C THR A 130 6.27 -19.49 7.24
N PHE A 131 7.38 -19.33 6.52
CA PHE A 131 7.41 -19.24 5.06
C PHE A 131 8.01 -20.51 4.45
N SER A 132 7.40 -20.98 3.37
CA SER A 132 7.96 -22.05 2.56
C SER A 132 9.22 -21.60 1.79
N VAL A 133 9.96 -22.54 1.26
CA VAL A 133 11.11 -22.25 0.35
C VAL A 133 10.64 -21.40 -0.83
N ASP A 134 9.49 -21.74 -1.42
CA ASP A 134 8.91 -21.00 -2.54
C ASP A 134 8.48 -19.57 -2.16
N ASP A 135 7.97 -19.36 -0.94
CA ASP A 135 7.67 -18.01 -0.44
C ASP A 135 8.95 -17.19 -0.30
N LEU A 136 9.99 -17.77 0.32
CA LEU A 136 11.27 -17.09 0.53
C LEU A 136 12.01 -16.82 -0.81
N ALA A 137 11.81 -17.67 -1.82
CA ALA A 137 12.32 -17.44 -3.18
C ALA A 137 11.60 -16.28 -3.91
N ARG A 138 10.40 -15.89 -3.45
CA ARG A 138 9.61 -14.77 -4.00
C ARG A 138 9.77 -13.47 -3.23
N LEU A 139 10.72 -13.42 -2.27
CA LEU A 139 11.01 -12.17 -1.56
C LEU A 139 11.43 -11.07 -2.54
N ASN A 140 10.94 -9.87 -2.30
CA ASN A 140 11.17 -8.73 -3.17
C ASN A 140 11.46 -7.46 -2.34
N SER A 141 12.60 -6.84 -2.61
CA SER A 141 13.06 -5.64 -1.91
C SER A 141 12.61 -4.34 -2.56
N TYR A 142 11.83 -4.35 -3.64
CA TYR A 142 11.49 -3.15 -4.42
C TYR A 142 10.83 -2.05 -3.57
N ILE A 143 9.89 -2.39 -2.71
CA ILE A 143 9.22 -1.42 -1.82
C ILE A 143 10.21 -0.77 -0.85
N TYR A 144 11.09 -1.56 -0.25
CA TYR A 144 12.19 -1.04 0.57
C TYR A 144 13.08 -0.07 -0.22
N LEU A 145 13.42 -0.39 -1.47
CA LEU A 145 14.25 0.50 -2.30
C LEU A 145 13.55 1.80 -2.65
N CYS A 146 12.24 1.75 -2.93
CA CYS A 146 11.42 2.94 -3.14
C CYS A 146 11.42 3.86 -1.89
N GLU A 147 11.50 3.31 -0.69
CA GLU A 147 11.65 4.10 0.52
C GLU A 147 13.08 4.60 0.73
N ALA A 148 14.08 3.74 0.57
CA ALA A 148 15.48 4.03 0.81
C ALA A 148 16.03 5.16 -0.08
N GLN A 149 15.46 5.33 -1.29
CA GLN A 149 15.85 6.37 -2.24
C GLN A 149 15.68 7.80 -1.70
N LYS A 150 14.85 8.02 -0.66
CA LYS A 150 14.71 9.33 0.01
C LYS A 150 16.04 9.92 0.48
N LYS A 151 16.99 9.05 0.79
CA LYS A 151 18.34 9.40 1.26
C LYS A 151 19.39 8.62 0.47
N TRP A 152 19.38 8.78 -0.85
CA TRP A 152 20.27 8.03 -1.74
C TRP A 152 21.72 8.52 -1.58
N SER A 153 22.44 7.88 -0.68
CA SER A 153 23.87 8.08 -0.41
C SER A 153 24.67 6.82 -0.78
N PRO A 154 25.99 6.89 -0.91
CA PRO A 154 26.82 5.71 -1.11
C PRO A 154 26.57 4.61 -0.05
N GLU A 155 26.37 4.98 1.21
CA GLU A 155 26.07 4.06 2.29
C GLU A 155 24.68 3.41 2.11
N THR A 156 23.66 4.21 1.80
CA THR A 156 22.31 3.69 1.53
C THR A 156 22.31 2.76 0.31
N ARG A 157 23.04 3.13 -0.75
CA ARG A 157 23.21 2.28 -1.94
C ARG A 157 23.85 0.94 -1.56
N GLN A 158 24.88 0.94 -0.71
CA GLN A 158 25.53 -0.27 -0.24
C GLN A 158 24.56 -1.16 0.56
N PHE A 159 23.78 -0.61 1.50
CA PHE A 159 22.77 -1.37 2.23
C PHE A 159 21.68 -1.94 1.33
N CYS A 160 21.27 -1.20 0.31
CA CYS A 160 20.34 -1.70 -0.71
C CYS A 160 20.94 -2.86 -1.49
N LYS A 161 22.19 -2.75 -1.94
CA LYS A 161 22.92 -3.81 -2.63
C LYS A 161 23.00 -5.07 -1.78
N GLU A 162 23.44 -4.96 -0.53
CA GLU A 162 23.50 -6.07 0.42
C GLU A 162 22.14 -6.74 0.64
N THR A 163 21.06 -5.94 0.72
CA THR A 163 19.70 -6.46 0.86
C THR A 163 19.27 -7.23 -0.37
N ILE A 164 19.51 -6.71 -1.57
CA ILE A 164 19.20 -7.40 -2.85
C ILE A 164 19.97 -8.70 -2.94
N ALA A 165 21.27 -8.69 -2.61
CA ALA A 165 22.12 -9.89 -2.60
C ALA A 165 21.59 -10.94 -1.62
N ALA A 166 21.26 -10.53 -0.39
CA ALA A 166 20.71 -11.42 0.64
C ALA A 166 19.37 -12.05 0.18
N VAL A 167 18.47 -11.24 -0.40
CA VAL A 167 17.18 -11.72 -0.95
C VAL A 167 17.40 -12.68 -2.11
N HIS A 168 18.29 -12.36 -3.04
CA HIS A 168 18.60 -13.24 -4.18
C HIS A 168 19.16 -14.58 -3.71
N ALA A 169 20.07 -14.60 -2.74
CA ALA A 169 20.65 -15.81 -2.20
C ALA A 169 19.61 -16.76 -1.58
N LEU A 170 18.52 -16.22 -0.99
CA LEU A 170 17.42 -17.05 -0.48
C LEU A 170 16.70 -17.85 -1.58
N SER A 171 16.68 -17.35 -2.80
CA SER A 171 16.10 -18.07 -3.95
C SER A 171 17.01 -19.18 -4.49
N LEU A 172 18.27 -19.21 -4.10
CA LEU A 172 19.24 -20.20 -4.53
C LEU A 172 19.40 -21.38 -3.56
N ASP A 173 18.95 -21.22 -2.31
CA ASP A 173 19.12 -22.21 -1.24
C ASP A 173 17.87 -23.10 -1.10
N ASN A 174 18.09 -24.41 -0.96
CA ASN A 174 17.00 -25.37 -0.74
C ASN A 174 16.44 -25.38 0.70
N SER A 175 17.10 -24.70 1.62
CA SER A 175 16.68 -24.56 3.02
C SER A 175 17.00 -23.16 3.56
N PRO A 176 16.46 -22.11 2.90
CA PRO A 176 16.77 -20.72 3.23
C PRO A 176 16.41 -20.41 4.68
N LEU A 177 17.23 -19.59 5.34
CA LEU A 177 17.08 -19.19 6.73
C LEU A 177 17.08 -20.33 7.75
N SER A 178 17.47 -21.56 7.39
CA SER A 178 17.72 -22.62 8.37
C SER A 178 18.95 -22.29 9.23
N GLU A 179 19.21 -23.08 10.27
CA GLU A 179 20.38 -22.92 11.13
C GLU A 179 21.67 -22.88 10.29
N GLY A 180 22.62 -22.01 10.64
CA GLY A 180 23.86 -21.79 9.90
C GLY A 180 23.68 -21.01 8.57
N TRP A 181 22.55 -20.36 8.33
CA TRP A 181 22.30 -19.59 7.12
C TRP A 181 23.41 -18.59 6.79
N GLY A 182 23.87 -17.79 7.76
CA GLY A 182 24.90 -16.76 7.53
C GLY A 182 26.22 -17.34 7.02
N ASP A 183 26.62 -18.53 7.52
CA ASP A 183 27.84 -19.22 7.05
C ASP A 183 27.65 -19.75 5.64
N ARG A 184 26.49 -20.34 5.33
CA ARG A 184 26.17 -20.79 3.98
C ARG A 184 26.11 -19.62 2.99
N TYR A 185 25.49 -18.50 3.39
CA TYR A 185 25.48 -17.30 2.56
C TYR A 185 26.89 -16.88 2.18
N ARG A 186 27.77 -16.69 3.18
CA ARG A 186 29.15 -16.24 2.95
C ARG A 186 30.01 -17.26 2.17
N GLY A 187 29.81 -18.54 2.43
CA GLY A 187 30.62 -19.60 1.82
C GLY A 187 30.17 -20.03 0.43
N LEU A 188 28.87 -19.91 0.11
CA LEU A 188 28.32 -20.51 -1.11
C LEU A 188 27.68 -19.49 -2.06
N TYR A 189 27.07 -18.41 -1.56
CA TYR A 189 26.20 -17.58 -2.36
C TYR A 189 26.67 -16.14 -2.51
N GLN A 190 27.48 -15.60 -1.59
CA GLN A 190 27.77 -14.17 -1.49
C GLN A 190 28.29 -13.58 -2.79
N GLU A 191 29.32 -14.19 -3.41
CA GLU A 191 29.95 -13.68 -4.63
C GLU A 191 28.92 -13.55 -5.78
N GLN A 192 28.18 -14.62 -6.04
CA GLN A 192 27.15 -14.65 -7.08
C GLN A 192 26.01 -13.67 -6.79
N ALA A 193 25.57 -13.63 -5.55
CA ALA A 193 24.46 -12.77 -5.14
C ALA A 193 24.83 -11.29 -5.19
N GLU A 194 26.06 -10.92 -4.82
CA GLU A 194 26.55 -9.56 -4.90
C GLU A 194 26.77 -9.09 -6.35
N ALA A 195 27.20 -9.99 -7.24
CA ALA A 195 27.28 -9.68 -8.67
C ALA A 195 25.90 -9.41 -9.26
N PHE A 196 24.92 -10.25 -8.95
CA PHE A 196 23.51 -10.00 -9.33
C PHE A 196 22.98 -8.68 -8.78
N ALA A 197 23.28 -8.39 -7.51
CA ALA A 197 22.82 -7.18 -6.84
C ALA A 197 23.44 -5.91 -7.43
N GLU A 198 24.68 -5.95 -7.90
CA GLU A 198 25.32 -4.81 -8.57
C GLU A 198 24.59 -4.41 -9.84
N ASP A 199 24.32 -5.38 -10.73
CA ASP A 199 23.58 -5.13 -11.97
C ASP A 199 22.18 -4.56 -11.69
N TRP A 200 21.53 -5.10 -10.66
CA TRP A 200 20.19 -4.69 -10.29
C TRP A 200 20.18 -3.26 -9.73
N ILE A 201 21.10 -2.94 -8.82
CA ILE A 201 21.17 -1.61 -8.19
C ILE A 201 21.58 -0.52 -9.18
N GLU A 202 22.41 -0.86 -10.18
CA GLU A 202 22.72 0.05 -11.27
C GLU A 202 21.49 0.37 -12.13
N GLY A 203 20.67 -0.64 -12.43
CA GLY A 203 19.39 -0.46 -13.12
C GLY A 203 18.45 0.46 -12.34
N PHE A 204 18.33 0.24 -11.03
CA PHE A 204 17.51 1.07 -10.15
C PHE A 204 18.05 2.50 -10.06
N SER A 205 19.37 2.69 -9.93
CA SER A 205 20.00 4.03 -9.92
C SER A 205 19.72 4.80 -11.21
N ARG A 206 19.82 4.13 -12.37
CA ARG A 206 19.45 4.74 -13.66
C ARG A 206 17.97 5.14 -13.70
N SER A 207 17.08 4.35 -13.11
CA SER A 207 15.66 4.69 -13.01
C SER A 207 15.43 5.92 -12.12
N LEU A 208 16.21 6.07 -11.03
CA LEU A 208 16.17 7.26 -10.18
C LEU A 208 16.63 8.53 -10.95
N GLU A 209 17.71 8.43 -11.70
CA GLU A 209 18.21 9.50 -12.59
C GLU A 209 17.17 9.83 -13.69
N GLY A 210 16.46 8.82 -14.19
CA GLY A 210 15.35 8.96 -15.13
C GLY A 210 14.06 9.56 -14.54
N GLY A 211 14.06 9.98 -13.28
CA GLY A 211 12.96 10.70 -12.63
C GLY A 211 12.07 9.86 -11.72
N LEU A 212 12.33 8.56 -11.53
CA LEU A 212 11.54 7.71 -10.64
C LEU A 212 11.47 8.30 -9.21
N GLY A 213 12.61 8.76 -8.66
CA GLY A 213 12.66 9.33 -7.31
C GLY A 213 11.79 10.58 -7.16
N VAL A 214 11.76 11.44 -8.20
CA VAL A 214 10.90 12.62 -8.24
C VAL A 214 9.44 12.22 -8.29
N ALA A 215 9.07 11.26 -9.14
CA ALA A 215 7.70 10.77 -9.25
C ALA A 215 7.19 10.16 -7.94
N LEU A 216 7.99 9.33 -7.28
CA LEU A 216 7.67 8.74 -5.97
C LEU A 216 7.46 9.83 -4.90
N ALA A 217 8.38 10.81 -4.82
CA ALA A 217 8.29 11.91 -3.86
C ALA A 217 7.05 12.79 -4.10
N GLN A 218 6.70 13.06 -5.35
CA GLN A 218 5.52 13.84 -5.71
C GLN A 218 4.22 13.15 -5.30
N GLN A 219 4.14 11.83 -5.47
CA GLN A 219 2.97 11.05 -5.06
C GLN A 219 2.86 10.92 -3.54
N ALA A 220 3.98 10.72 -2.83
CA ALA A 220 4.01 10.70 -1.36
C ALA A 220 3.64 12.05 -0.75
N ALA A 221 3.92 13.17 -1.44
CA ALA A 221 3.60 14.52 -0.99
C ALA A 221 2.11 14.73 -0.73
N ALA A 222 1.23 14.11 -1.52
CA ALA A 222 -0.21 14.21 -1.32
C ALA A 222 -0.64 13.55 0.02
N ALA A 223 -0.08 12.38 0.37
CA ALA A 223 -0.32 11.75 1.66
C ALA A 223 0.20 12.61 2.83
N GLU A 224 1.37 13.24 2.65
CA GLU A 224 1.92 14.17 3.65
C GLU A 224 1.02 15.39 3.85
N CYS A 225 0.48 15.99 2.78
CA CYS A 225 -0.49 17.09 2.88
C CYS A 225 -1.72 16.70 3.71
N MET A 226 -2.24 15.51 3.54
CA MET A 226 -3.38 15.01 4.32
C MET A 226 -3.07 14.95 5.82
N ILE A 227 -1.95 14.34 6.20
CA ILE A 227 -1.55 14.21 7.61
C ILE A 227 -1.25 15.59 8.21
N LEU A 228 -0.51 16.45 7.50
CA LEU A 228 -0.22 17.81 7.94
C LEU A 228 -1.49 18.61 8.20
N ARG A 229 -2.43 18.59 7.23
CA ARG A 229 -3.70 19.31 7.36
C ARG A 229 -4.52 18.78 8.55
N ALA A 230 -4.60 17.46 8.72
CA ALA A 230 -5.28 16.87 9.88
C ALA A 230 -4.66 17.32 11.21
N LYS A 231 -3.33 17.35 11.32
CA LYS A 231 -2.64 17.82 12.53
C LYS A 231 -2.83 19.31 12.79
N ILE A 232 -2.80 20.13 11.74
CA ILE A 232 -3.08 21.58 11.87
C ILE A 232 -4.51 21.79 12.36
N LEU A 233 -5.51 21.09 11.80
CA LEU A 233 -6.91 21.18 12.24
C LEU A 233 -7.09 20.69 13.67
N GLU A 234 -6.44 19.58 14.02
CA GLU A 234 -6.51 19.02 15.38
C GLU A 234 -5.98 20.01 16.41
N SER A 235 -4.83 20.65 16.14
CA SER A 235 -4.08 21.44 17.13
C SER A 235 -4.44 22.91 17.16
N SER A 236 -4.88 23.53 16.04
CA SER A 236 -5.08 24.97 15.94
C SER A 236 -6.54 25.43 15.92
N VAL A 237 -7.47 24.53 15.62
CA VAL A 237 -8.89 24.85 15.44
C VAL A 237 -9.70 24.47 16.67
N LYS A 238 -10.31 25.46 17.35
CA LYS A 238 -11.27 25.22 18.44
C LYS A 238 -12.64 24.86 17.86
N ALA A 239 -12.79 23.63 17.38
CA ALA A 239 -14.01 23.11 16.81
C ALA A 239 -14.22 21.64 17.23
N SER A 240 -15.42 21.10 17.04
CA SER A 240 -15.67 19.68 17.27
C SER A 240 -14.89 18.81 16.27
N PRO A 241 -14.58 17.54 16.60
CA PRO A 241 -13.93 16.62 15.68
C PRO A 241 -14.69 16.49 14.35
N GLU A 242 -16.02 16.50 14.37
CA GLU A 242 -16.87 16.43 13.19
C GLU A 242 -16.69 17.66 12.27
N ALA A 243 -16.59 18.87 12.85
CA ALA A 243 -16.36 20.08 12.07
C ALA A 243 -14.92 20.11 11.49
N LYS A 244 -13.94 19.60 12.23
CA LYS A 244 -12.56 19.42 11.71
C LYS A 244 -12.51 18.42 10.56
N MET A 245 -13.28 17.34 10.66
CA MET A 245 -13.39 16.35 9.62
C MET A 245 -14.05 16.90 8.36
N GLU A 246 -15.11 17.71 8.51
CA GLU A 246 -15.73 18.42 7.39
C GLU A 246 -14.74 19.37 6.71
N ALA A 247 -13.96 20.11 7.47
CA ALA A 247 -12.91 20.97 6.93
C ALA A 247 -11.82 20.17 6.18
N LEU A 248 -11.49 18.96 6.63
CA LEU A 248 -10.56 18.07 5.94
C LEU A 248 -11.14 17.52 4.62
N LEU A 249 -12.43 17.19 4.60
CA LEU A 249 -13.12 16.77 3.38
C LEU A 249 -13.16 17.89 2.34
N ASN A 250 -13.50 19.12 2.75
CA ASN A 250 -13.46 20.30 1.89
C ASN A 250 -12.03 20.57 1.37
N PHE A 251 -11.02 20.40 2.22
CA PHE A 251 -9.61 20.50 1.80
C PHE A 251 -9.27 19.51 0.69
N MET A 252 -9.67 18.25 0.82
CA MET A 252 -9.43 17.23 -0.22
C MET A 252 -10.13 17.60 -1.53
N HIS A 253 -11.36 18.12 -1.45
CA HIS A 253 -12.17 18.43 -2.61
C HIS A 253 -11.75 19.74 -3.29
N ASP A 254 -11.59 20.83 -2.53
CA ASP A 254 -11.47 22.18 -3.08
C ASP A 254 -10.00 22.64 -3.20
N GLU A 255 -9.12 22.19 -2.30
CA GLU A 255 -7.73 22.66 -2.26
C GLU A 255 -6.76 21.61 -2.84
N LEU A 256 -6.74 20.38 -2.28
CA LEU A 256 -5.82 19.32 -2.72
C LEU A 256 -6.25 18.69 -4.06
N GLN A 257 -7.55 18.63 -4.31
CA GLN A 257 -8.18 18.07 -5.52
C GLN A 257 -7.82 16.60 -5.79
N ILE A 258 -7.50 15.89 -4.72
CA ILE A 258 -7.17 14.46 -4.72
C ILE A 258 -7.99 13.79 -3.63
N PHE A 259 -8.70 12.73 -4.01
CA PHE A 259 -9.46 11.92 -3.06
C PHE A 259 -8.63 10.73 -2.59
N MET A 260 -8.39 10.63 -1.27
CA MET A 260 -7.46 9.67 -0.68
C MET A 260 -8.11 8.99 0.53
N LEU A 261 -8.83 7.89 0.29
CA LEU A 261 -9.67 7.29 1.33
C LEU A 261 -8.86 6.67 2.49
N ARG A 262 -7.74 6.00 2.21
CA ARG A 262 -6.89 5.44 3.28
C ARG A 262 -6.37 6.52 4.20
N GLU A 263 -5.82 7.57 3.63
CA GLU A 263 -5.30 8.72 4.38
C GLU A 263 -6.41 9.41 5.15
N LEU A 264 -7.61 9.53 4.55
CA LEU A 264 -8.79 10.09 5.22
C LEU A 264 -9.17 9.29 6.47
N ILE A 265 -9.14 7.95 6.40
CA ILE A 265 -9.42 7.05 7.52
C ILE A 265 -8.40 7.24 8.65
N VAL A 266 -7.11 7.31 8.30
CA VAL A 266 -6.04 7.58 9.28
C VAL A 266 -6.20 8.98 9.89
N CYS A 267 -6.53 9.99 9.08
CA CYS A 267 -6.79 11.34 9.56
C CYS A 267 -8.02 11.41 10.48
N ALA A 268 -9.06 10.63 10.20
CA ALA A 268 -10.21 10.51 11.09
C ALA A 268 -9.80 9.90 12.45
N ASP A 269 -8.96 8.87 12.46
CA ASP A 269 -8.42 8.29 13.70
C ASP A 269 -7.63 9.33 14.53
N ILE A 270 -6.91 10.26 13.86
CA ILE A 270 -6.23 11.39 14.50
C ILE A 270 -7.23 12.38 15.08
N LEU A 271 -8.18 12.87 14.27
CA LEU A 271 -9.08 13.95 14.63
C LEU A 271 -10.08 13.56 15.74
N PHE A 272 -10.54 12.31 15.74
CA PHE A 272 -11.48 11.78 16.73
C PHE A 272 -10.78 11.09 17.91
N HIS A 273 -9.45 11.00 17.90
CA HIS A 273 -8.65 10.33 18.94
C HIS A 273 -9.12 8.91 19.25
N THR A 274 -9.56 8.16 18.22
CA THR A 274 -10.10 6.80 18.40
C THR A 274 -9.01 5.79 18.77
N LYS A 275 -7.73 6.15 18.54
CA LYS A 275 -6.54 5.35 18.90
C LYS A 275 -6.56 3.92 18.32
N LYS A 276 -7.18 3.75 17.15
CA LYS A 276 -7.27 2.44 16.48
C LYS A 276 -5.92 1.97 15.96
N THR A 277 -5.02 2.91 15.61
CA THR A 277 -3.69 2.60 15.12
C THR A 277 -2.61 3.16 16.03
N THR A 278 -1.45 2.51 16.09
CA THR A 278 -0.25 3.04 16.76
C THR A 278 0.28 4.26 16.03
N LEU A 279 0.12 4.31 14.70
CA LEU A 279 0.46 5.46 13.87
C LEU A 279 -0.29 6.72 14.29
N SER A 280 -1.60 6.65 14.54
CA SER A 280 -2.36 7.82 15.00
C SER A 280 -1.94 8.28 16.40
N LYS A 281 -1.61 7.35 17.30
CA LYS A 281 -1.06 7.70 18.64
C LYS A 281 0.28 8.44 18.51
N LYS A 282 1.17 7.99 17.63
CA LYS A 282 2.45 8.63 17.31
C LYS A 282 2.24 10.03 16.75
N LEU A 283 1.30 10.19 15.81
CA LEU A 283 0.97 11.48 15.19
C LEU A 283 0.29 12.44 16.18
N ASN A 284 -0.53 11.97 17.10
CA ASN A 284 -1.16 12.83 18.12
C ASN A 284 -0.14 13.51 19.05
N SER A 285 1.00 12.87 19.31
CA SER A 285 2.09 13.46 20.12
C SER A 285 3.21 14.09 19.29
N VAL A 286 3.02 14.27 17.97
CA VAL A 286 4.13 14.65 17.07
C VAL A 286 4.65 16.07 17.32
N LEU A 287 3.82 17.00 17.78
CA LEU A 287 4.22 18.39 18.04
C LEU A 287 5.18 18.52 19.24
N ASP A 288 5.21 17.51 20.12
CA ASP A 288 6.12 17.44 21.27
C ASP A 288 7.49 16.86 20.92
N LYS A 289 7.72 16.50 19.65
CA LYS A 289 8.95 15.88 19.18
C LYS A 289 9.92 16.91 18.62
N GLU A 290 11.20 16.60 18.68
CA GLU A 290 12.28 17.43 18.16
C GLU A 290 12.14 17.74 16.65
N ASP A 291 11.75 16.73 15.86
CA ASP A 291 11.59 16.84 14.40
C ASP A 291 10.21 16.31 13.96
N PRO A 292 9.15 17.11 14.15
CA PRO A 292 7.79 16.70 13.82
C PRO A 292 7.58 16.48 12.31
N LEU A 293 8.26 17.25 11.44
CA LEU A 293 8.12 17.11 9.99
C LEU A 293 8.71 15.79 9.49
N ARG A 294 9.85 15.37 10.02
CA ARG A 294 10.44 14.08 9.65
C ARG A 294 9.53 12.91 10.03
N ILE A 295 8.90 12.98 11.21
CA ILE A 295 7.98 11.93 11.67
C ILE A 295 6.77 11.86 10.75
N ILE A 296 6.16 13.02 10.42
CA ILE A 296 5.00 13.08 9.50
C ILE A 296 5.37 12.58 8.11
N ASN A 297 6.51 13.01 7.57
CA ASN A 297 6.98 12.53 6.28
C ASN A 297 7.17 11.00 6.27
N ASN A 298 7.76 10.41 7.32
CA ASN A 298 7.91 8.96 7.40
C ASN A 298 6.54 8.26 7.41
N CYS A 299 5.59 8.73 8.24
CA CYS A 299 4.22 8.18 8.25
C CYS A 299 3.51 8.31 6.89
N ALA A 300 3.74 9.40 6.15
CA ALA A 300 3.21 9.58 4.81
C ALA A 300 3.79 8.56 3.81
N TRP A 301 5.09 8.26 3.93
CA TRP A 301 5.74 7.23 3.13
C TRP A 301 5.22 5.82 3.47
N ASP A 302 4.98 5.51 4.74
CA ASP A 302 4.36 4.24 5.16
C ASP A 302 2.99 4.04 4.49
N LEU A 303 2.16 5.09 4.45
CA LEU A 303 0.87 5.04 3.73
C LEU A 303 1.05 4.92 2.21
N TYR A 304 2.01 5.65 1.65
CA TYR A 304 2.27 5.63 0.22
C TYR A 304 2.82 4.28 -0.26
N MET A 305 3.62 3.58 0.55
CA MET A 305 4.10 2.23 0.23
C MET A 305 2.95 1.25 -0.01
N LEU A 306 1.85 1.35 0.74
CA LEU A 306 0.67 0.52 0.52
C LEU A 306 0.02 0.81 -0.85
N ARG A 307 0.06 2.06 -1.33
CA ARG A 307 -0.41 2.41 -2.67
C ARG A 307 0.49 1.86 -3.78
N ILE A 308 1.80 1.85 -3.57
CA ILE A 308 2.73 1.20 -4.51
C ILE A 308 2.35 -0.28 -4.63
N MET A 309 2.12 -0.98 -3.53
CA MET A 309 1.71 -2.38 -3.55
C MET A 309 0.40 -2.60 -4.32
N GLU A 310 -0.59 -1.73 -4.13
CA GLU A 310 -1.85 -1.81 -4.88
C GLU A 310 -1.63 -1.70 -6.39
N SER A 311 -0.72 -0.82 -6.82
CA SER A 311 -0.38 -0.65 -8.24
C SER A 311 0.39 -1.83 -8.83
N LEU A 312 1.14 -2.58 -7.99
CA LEU A 312 1.91 -3.77 -8.39
C LEU A 312 1.03 -5.03 -8.54
N SER A 313 -0.23 -5.00 -8.13
CA SER A 313 -1.18 -6.11 -8.37
C SER A 313 -1.38 -6.42 -9.85
N ASN A 314 -0.90 -5.56 -10.73
CA ASN A 314 -0.93 -5.71 -12.17
C ASN A 314 0.34 -6.43 -12.68
N PRO A 315 0.22 -7.53 -13.44
CA PRO A 315 1.35 -8.32 -13.94
C PRO A 315 2.02 -7.75 -15.19
N LYS A 316 2.01 -6.45 -15.44
CA LYS A 316 2.47 -5.78 -16.68
C LYS A 316 3.78 -6.35 -17.24
N ASP A 317 4.74 -6.64 -16.37
CA ASP A 317 6.08 -7.06 -16.75
C ASP A 317 6.31 -8.58 -16.60
N LEU A 318 5.27 -9.34 -16.22
CA LEU A 318 5.34 -10.78 -15.96
C LEU A 318 4.66 -11.57 -17.09
N LYS A 319 5.45 -12.08 -18.03
CA LYS A 319 4.92 -12.91 -19.13
C LYS A 319 4.21 -14.16 -18.59
N GLY A 320 2.98 -14.38 -19.05
CA GLY A 320 2.20 -15.57 -18.73
C GLY A 320 1.57 -15.55 -17.34
N VAL A 321 1.58 -14.42 -16.64
CA VAL A 321 0.87 -14.21 -15.37
C VAL A 321 -0.37 -13.39 -15.64
N ASP A 322 -1.51 -13.86 -15.15
CA ASP A 322 -2.80 -13.16 -15.34
C ASP A 322 -3.02 -12.07 -14.32
N PHE A 323 -2.55 -12.24 -13.09
CA PHE A 323 -2.61 -11.23 -12.02
C PHE A 323 -1.62 -11.55 -10.90
N CYS A 324 -1.32 -10.55 -10.08
CA CYS A 324 -0.42 -10.68 -8.94
C CYS A 324 -1.19 -10.55 -7.61
N LEU A 325 -1.01 -11.52 -6.73
CA LEU A 325 -1.44 -11.44 -5.34
C LEU A 325 -0.21 -11.18 -4.46
N ASP A 326 0.16 -9.91 -4.38
CA ASP A 326 1.32 -9.49 -3.63
C ASP A 326 1.04 -9.46 -2.13
N ARG A 327 2.05 -9.79 -1.32
CA ARG A 327 1.99 -9.77 0.14
C ARG A 327 3.11 -8.90 0.69
N LEU A 328 2.88 -8.26 1.82
CA LEU A 328 3.88 -7.48 2.56
C LEU A 328 4.26 -8.19 3.84
N ILE A 329 5.57 -8.37 4.07
CA ILE A 329 6.13 -8.67 5.38
C ILE A 329 6.54 -7.37 6.04
N THR A 330 6.03 -7.13 7.24
CA THR A 330 6.41 -5.99 8.07
C THR A 330 6.70 -6.41 9.50
N PHE A 331 7.64 -5.71 10.14
CA PHE A 331 7.88 -5.75 11.58
C PHE A 331 7.51 -4.40 12.22
N ASP A 332 6.85 -3.52 11.49
CA ASP A 332 6.34 -2.25 11.96
C ASP A 332 4.86 -2.38 12.35
N GLN A 333 4.56 -2.18 13.64
CA GLN A 333 3.20 -2.25 14.15
C GLN A 333 2.33 -1.12 13.61
N ASP A 334 2.92 0.07 13.35
CA ASP A 334 2.19 1.20 12.79
C ASP A 334 1.60 0.81 11.42
N LEU A 335 2.42 0.15 10.58
CA LEU A 335 2.02 -0.28 9.24
C LEU A 335 1.02 -1.45 9.30
N ALA A 336 1.26 -2.43 10.18
CA ALA A 336 0.34 -3.55 10.40
C ALA A 336 -1.06 -3.08 10.84
N ASP A 337 -1.13 -2.14 11.79
CA ASP A 337 -2.40 -1.56 12.27
C ASP A 337 -3.13 -0.82 11.15
N VAL A 338 -2.41 -0.06 10.30
CA VAL A 338 -3.01 0.64 9.15
C VAL A 338 -3.57 -0.35 8.14
N ILE A 339 -2.82 -1.41 7.80
CA ILE A 339 -3.31 -2.47 6.91
C ILE A 339 -4.60 -3.07 7.47
N CYS A 340 -4.62 -3.39 8.77
CA CYS A 340 -5.78 -3.95 9.44
C CYS A 340 -7.00 -3.01 9.45
N LEU A 341 -6.77 -1.70 9.56
CA LEU A 341 -7.83 -0.69 9.56
C LEU A 341 -8.37 -0.43 8.15
N THR A 342 -7.51 -0.49 7.13
CA THR A 342 -7.81 -0.08 5.75
C THR A 342 -7.78 -1.24 4.77
N GLU A 343 -8.33 -2.39 5.16
CA GLU A 343 -8.40 -3.59 4.34
C GLU A 343 -9.21 -3.37 3.06
N LEU A 344 -8.67 -3.88 1.97
CA LEU A 344 -9.32 -3.85 0.68
C LEU A 344 -10.33 -4.98 0.56
N ARG A 345 -11.47 -4.68 -0.03
CA ARG A 345 -12.46 -5.66 -0.47
C ARG A 345 -12.16 -6.19 -1.86
N ALA A 346 -11.67 -5.32 -2.72
CA ALA A 346 -11.31 -5.68 -4.08
C ALA A 346 -10.21 -4.77 -4.63
N VAL A 347 -9.53 -5.25 -5.66
CA VAL A 347 -8.66 -4.45 -6.52
C VAL A 347 -9.10 -4.68 -7.96
N ALA A 348 -9.48 -3.63 -8.67
CA ALA A 348 -9.79 -3.69 -10.09
C ALA A 348 -8.57 -3.23 -10.90
N VAL A 349 -8.21 -4.00 -11.92
CA VAL A 349 -7.07 -3.75 -12.80
C VAL A 349 -7.56 -3.60 -14.23
N HIS A 350 -7.21 -2.50 -14.89
CA HIS A 350 -7.49 -2.30 -16.30
C HIS A 350 -6.41 -2.97 -17.16
N LEU A 351 -6.79 -3.92 -18.01
CA LEU A 351 -5.87 -4.76 -18.75
C LEU A 351 -5.02 -3.98 -19.77
N GLY A 352 -5.58 -2.93 -20.37
CA GLY A 352 -4.90 -2.12 -21.38
C GLY A 352 -3.93 -1.08 -20.81
N SER A 353 -4.37 -0.29 -19.80
CA SER A 353 -3.57 0.79 -19.23
C SER A 353 -2.78 0.39 -17.98
N HIS A 354 -3.04 -0.80 -17.47
CA HIS A 354 -2.43 -1.31 -16.24
C HIS A 354 -2.67 -0.45 -15.00
N ARG A 355 -3.74 0.35 -14.96
CA ARG A 355 -4.16 1.08 -13.77
C ARG A 355 -4.84 0.13 -12.80
N ALA A 356 -4.54 0.27 -11.52
CA ALA A 356 -5.18 -0.48 -10.44
C ALA A 356 -6.00 0.48 -9.56
N TYR A 357 -7.24 0.09 -9.26
CA TYR A 357 -8.15 0.84 -8.39
C TYR A 357 -8.49 -0.01 -7.16
N PRO A 358 -8.08 0.43 -5.96
CA PRO A 358 -8.41 -0.25 -4.71
C PRO A 358 -9.83 0.10 -4.26
N PHE A 359 -10.56 -0.90 -3.79
CA PHE A 359 -11.88 -0.76 -3.19
C PHE A 359 -11.83 -1.22 -1.74
N PHE A 360 -12.13 -0.30 -0.84
CA PHE A 360 -12.12 -0.56 0.59
C PHE A 360 -13.40 -1.27 1.04
N ASN A 361 -13.36 -1.84 2.22
CA ASN A 361 -14.50 -2.51 2.80
C ASN A 361 -15.65 -1.51 3.11
N ASN A 362 -16.88 -1.90 2.80
CA ASN A 362 -18.08 -1.07 3.04
C ASN A 362 -18.26 -0.67 4.51
N GLU A 363 -17.78 -1.48 5.46
CA GLU A 363 -17.79 -1.13 6.89
C GLU A 363 -17.04 0.16 7.20
N LEU A 364 -16.01 0.52 6.39
CA LEU A 364 -15.28 1.77 6.55
C LEU A 364 -16.14 2.99 6.24
N THR A 365 -16.99 2.91 5.21
CA THR A 365 -17.94 3.98 4.90
C THR A 365 -18.96 4.15 6.01
N GLY A 366 -19.49 3.04 6.55
CA GLY A 366 -20.38 3.04 7.70
C GLY A 366 -19.72 3.60 8.97
N TRP A 367 -18.48 3.24 9.22
CA TRP A 367 -17.70 3.78 10.34
C TRP A 367 -17.49 5.29 10.19
N LEU A 368 -17.09 5.76 8.99
CA LEU A 368 -16.92 7.19 8.70
C LEU A 368 -18.24 7.95 8.89
N ALA A 369 -19.35 7.40 8.37
CA ALA A 369 -20.68 7.98 8.55
C ALA A 369 -21.08 8.11 10.02
N GLY A 370 -20.74 7.11 10.84
CA GLY A 370 -20.95 7.16 12.29
C GLY A 370 -20.13 8.24 12.99
N LEU A 371 -18.94 8.56 12.50
CA LEU A 371 -18.08 9.60 13.07
C LEU A 371 -18.56 11.01 12.71
N ILE A 372 -18.88 11.28 11.43
CA ILE A 372 -19.16 12.65 10.96
C ILE A 372 -20.65 13.00 10.94
N GLY A 373 -21.51 12.02 11.08
CA GLY A 373 -22.94 12.18 11.08
C GLY A 373 -23.59 12.27 9.68
N HIS A 374 -24.87 11.93 9.62
CA HIS A 374 -25.59 11.76 8.34
C HIS A 374 -25.59 13.02 7.46
N LYS A 375 -25.81 14.20 8.03
CA LYS A 375 -25.83 15.47 7.26
C LYS A 375 -24.52 15.71 6.51
N ARG A 376 -23.36 15.47 7.15
CA ARG A 376 -22.05 15.65 6.53
C ARG A 376 -21.74 14.56 5.52
N MET A 377 -22.26 13.35 5.72
CA MET A 377 -22.17 12.29 4.73
C MET A 377 -22.92 12.63 3.44
N VAL A 378 -24.05 13.34 3.50
CA VAL A 378 -24.73 13.82 2.29
C VAL A 378 -23.84 14.78 1.50
N VAL A 379 -23.27 15.80 2.15
CA VAL A 379 -22.34 16.75 1.53
C VAL A 379 -21.11 16.00 0.94
N PHE A 380 -20.58 15.05 1.70
CA PHE A 380 -19.49 14.21 1.22
C PHE A 380 -19.88 13.40 -0.02
N SER A 381 -21.09 12.82 -0.05
CA SER A 381 -21.59 12.08 -1.21
C SER A 381 -21.75 12.96 -2.45
N GLU A 382 -22.14 14.24 -2.28
CA GLU A 382 -22.20 15.21 -3.36
C GLU A 382 -20.82 15.47 -3.97
N SER A 383 -19.77 15.47 -3.17
CA SER A 383 -18.38 15.60 -3.65
C SER A 383 -17.89 14.40 -4.47
N LEU A 384 -18.61 13.28 -4.45
CA LEU A 384 -18.32 12.08 -5.24
C LEU A 384 -19.12 12.02 -6.56
N GLN A 385 -20.00 12.98 -6.82
CA GLN A 385 -20.78 13.05 -8.06
C GLN A 385 -19.87 13.38 -9.26
N GLU A 386 -20.35 13.08 -10.45
CA GLU A 386 -19.63 13.20 -11.72
C GLU A 386 -19.02 14.60 -11.93
N GLU A 387 -19.81 15.65 -11.72
CA GLU A 387 -19.36 17.04 -11.89
C GLU A 387 -18.20 17.37 -10.96
N ALA A 388 -18.29 16.96 -9.70
CA ALA A 388 -17.26 17.16 -8.70
C ALA A 388 -16.00 16.33 -9.00
N PHE A 389 -16.18 15.12 -9.54
CA PHE A 389 -15.09 14.25 -9.98
C PHE A 389 -14.32 14.89 -11.14
N ASN A 390 -15.02 15.30 -12.20
CA ASN A 390 -14.43 15.93 -13.39
C ASN A 390 -13.72 17.24 -13.04
N LYS A 391 -14.35 18.10 -12.21
CA LYS A 391 -13.72 19.32 -11.70
C LYS A 391 -12.38 19.04 -11.02
N ARG A 392 -12.29 18.04 -10.16
CA ARG A 392 -11.01 17.68 -9.50
C ARG A 392 -9.99 17.15 -10.49
N ALA A 393 -10.41 16.34 -11.46
CA ALA A 393 -9.51 15.78 -12.47
C ALA A 393 -8.85 16.89 -13.31
N ASP A 394 -9.61 17.89 -13.70
CA ASP A 394 -9.16 19.03 -14.49
C ASP A 394 -8.23 19.97 -13.72
N GLN A 395 -8.49 20.16 -12.43
CA GLN A 395 -7.77 21.14 -11.59
C GLN A 395 -6.57 20.56 -10.84
N ARG A 396 -6.49 19.24 -10.76
CA ARG A 396 -5.38 18.56 -10.06
C ARG A 396 -4.04 18.87 -10.71
N SER A 397 -3.09 19.42 -9.93
CA SER A 397 -1.72 19.67 -10.39
C SER A 397 -0.68 19.35 -9.32
N LEU A 398 0.51 18.96 -9.78
CA LEU A 398 1.65 18.71 -8.88
C LEU A 398 2.14 19.98 -8.21
N ASP A 399 2.13 21.11 -8.93
CA ASP A 399 2.54 22.41 -8.38
C ASP A 399 1.64 22.83 -7.22
N ASN A 400 0.33 22.57 -7.33
CA ASN A 400 -0.61 22.83 -6.25
C ASN A 400 -0.31 21.99 -5.00
N VAL A 401 -0.02 20.70 -5.18
CA VAL A 401 0.37 19.81 -4.07
C VAL A 401 1.65 20.31 -3.40
N GLN A 402 2.68 20.70 -4.14
CA GLN A 402 3.93 21.22 -3.60
C GLN A 402 3.74 22.55 -2.87
N ARG A 403 2.90 23.45 -3.39
CA ARG A 403 2.54 24.71 -2.73
C ARG A 403 1.87 24.44 -1.38
N ILE A 404 0.85 23.59 -1.35
CA ILE A 404 0.14 23.21 -0.12
C ILE A 404 1.11 22.59 0.89
N LEU A 405 1.95 21.67 0.44
CA LEU A 405 2.94 21.01 1.28
C LEU A 405 3.87 22.03 1.97
N ALA A 406 4.40 22.98 1.21
CA ALA A 406 5.28 24.01 1.75
C ALA A 406 4.57 24.93 2.75
N GLU A 407 3.31 25.28 2.49
CA GLU A 407 2.49 26.11 3.39
C GLU A 407 2.17 25.38 4.69
N ASP A 408 1.68 24.15 4.62
CA ASP A 408 1.25 23.37 5.79
C ASP A 408 2.46 22.95 6.66
N ARG A 409 3.62 22.65 6.07
CA ARG A 409 4.86 22.45 6.84
C ARG A 409 5.25 23.67 7.65
N ARG A 410 5.17 24.87 7.07
CA ARG A 410 5.44 26.14 7.81
C ARG A 410 4.44 26.35 8.93
N ARG A 411 3.15 26.10 8.71
CA ARG A 411 2.10 26.24 9.74
C ARG A 411 2.30 25.26 10.88
N LEU A 412 2.63 24.01 10.59
CA LEU A 412 2.88 23.00 11.64
C LEU A 412 4.08 23.39 12.51
N LEU A 413 5.19 23.87 11.93
CA LEU A 413 6.36 24.32 12.70
C LEU A 413 6.05 25.53 13.58
N GLN A 414 5.11 26.40 13.21
CA GLN A 414 4.65 27.51 14.06
C GLN A 414 3.83 26.99 15.25
N LEU A 415 3.10 25.89 15.09
CA LEU A 415 2.34 25.25 16.17
C LEU A 415 3.27 24.50 17.14
N ALA A 416 4.30 23.80 16.63
CA ALA A 416 5.27 23.07 17.45
C ALA A 416 6.18 23.98 18.31
N LYS A 417 6.27 25.28 18.01
CA LYS A 417 7.05 26.25 18.79
C LYS A 417 6.25 26.92 19.93
N ARG A 418 4.96 26.63 20.05
CA ARG A 418 4.07 27.15 21.10
C ARG A 418 3.99 26.19 22.28
#